data_531b02f8e5b6abbe0fc16e08049dc631
#
_entry.id   531b02f8e5b6abbe0fc16e08049dc631
#
_cell.length_a   1.000
_cell.length_b   1.000
_cell.length_c   1.000
_cell.angle_alpha   90.00
_cell.angle_beta   90.00
_cell.angle_gamma   90.00
#
_symmetry.space_group_name_H-M   'P 1'
#
loop_
_entity.id
_entity.type
_entity.pdbx_description
1 polymer ?
#
loop_
_entity_poly.entity_id
_entity_poly.type
_entity_poly.pdbx_seq_one_letter_code
_entity_poly.pdbx_strand_id
1 'polypeptide(L)'
;MDGAGYWVSISRAGTRLGAGFLLLGSYVLTAHHCLGGAVQGAEDVEVEFESGEVLPGRVHRRSPAADLALIDVPKSGKGPVIPRGHQASVGEAWRNPYRPSPSHALLTGMIEAVPVWYQCEGGDSIEAIQLGCLQDLGDYAGYSGSPIESGGSTGERKLFGVLIEQYPEHYPVNSVSRPASAVLFAATLSEVFRRFDCFDLGHLTDLLPSSFAGGDGVHGEGSGDLKASGSARNDAESNIAAANAKIEALDAWQKRGLLDEQHITALKLRVIERHLLSGDGREQS
;
A
#
# COMPACT_ATOMS: atom_id res chain seq x y z
N MET A 1 13.61 19.45 -4.37
CA MET A 1 12.21 19.73 -3.99
C MET A 1 11.63 18.41 -3.55
N ASP A 2 11.52 18.23 -2.25
CA ASP A 2 10.89 17.03 -1.70
C ASP A 2 9.44 17.06 -2.12
N GLY A 3 9.02 16.05 -2.91
CA GLY A 3 7.63 15.92 -3.33
C GLY A 3 6.73 15.80 -2.11
N ALA A 4 5.49 16.28 -2.20
CA ALA A 4 4.49 16.15 -1.14
C ALA A 4 4.49 14.70 -0.62
N GLY A 5 4.44 14.55 0.73
CA GLY A 5 4.44 13.24 1.36
C GLY A 5 3.20 12.44 0.98
N TYR A 6 3.38 11.14 0.78
CA TYR A 6 2.31 10.20 0.45
C TYR A 6 1.57 9.66 1.68
N TRP A 7 2.04 10.00 2.86
CA TRP A 7 1.42 9.65 4.13
C TRP A 7 0.41 10.72 4.57
N VAL A 8 -0.55 10.31 5.39
CA VAL A 8 -1.71 11.12 5.76
C VAL A 8 -2.05 11.00 7.25
N SER A 9 -2.70 12.03 7.78
CA SER A 9 -3.47 11.96 9.03
C SER A 9 -4.92 11.64 8.70
N ILE A 10 -5.54 10.79 9.51
CA ILE A 10 -6.95 10.42 9.39
C ILE A 10 -7.70 11.01 10.56
N SER A 11 -8.80 11.70 10.28
CA SER A 11 -9.68 12.29 11.31
C SER A 11 -11.16 12.06 10.99
N ARG A 12 -12.00 12.26 12.01
CA ARG A 12 -13.45 12.23 11.89
C ARG A 12 -14.03 13.30 12.79
N ALA A 13 -14.83 14.21 12.21
CA ALA A 13 -15.45 15.32 12.95
C ALA A 13 -14.44 16.09 13.82
N GLY A 14 -13.25 16.38 13.26
CA GLY A 14 -12.17 17.09 13.94
C GLY A 14 -11.41 16.27 14.99
N THR A 15 -11.77 15.00 15.22
CA THR A 15 -11.04 14.10 16.11
C THR A 15 -10.08 13.25 15.30
N ARG A 16 -8.79 13.31 15.64
CA ARG A 16 -7.76 12.47 15.01
C ARG A 16 -7.97 11.01 15.37
N LEU A 17 -7.92 10.15 14.38
CA LEU A 17 -8.07 8.70 14.52
C LEU A 17 -6.74 7.97 14.45
N GLY A 18 -5.84 8.38 13.55
CA GLY A 18 -4.56 7.72 13.33
C GLY A 18 -3.86 8.22 12.08
N ALA A 19 -2.99 7.39 11.54
CA ALA A 19 -2.26 7.64 10.32
C ALA A 19 -2.65 6.68 9.21
N GLY A 20 -2.22 7.01 7.99
CA GLY A 20 -2.31 6.15 6.82
C GLY A 20 -1.31 6.60 5.77
N PHE A 21 -1.34 5.94 4.63
CA PHE A 21 -0.61 6.39 3.47
C PHE A 21 -1.30 5.99 2.17
N LEU A 22 -1.11 6.81 1.16
CA LEU A 22 -1.66 6.55 -0.16
C LEU A 22 -1.02 5.30 -0.76
N LEU A 23 -1.86 4.39 -1.19
CA LEU A 23 -1.49 3.18 -1.90
C LEU A 23 -2.31 3.14 -3.18
N LEU A 24 -1.65 2.99 -4.34
CA LEU A 24 -2.34 2.83 -5.63
C LEU A 24 -3.27 4.00 -6.06
N GLY A 25 -2.84 5.23 -5.78
CA GLY A 25 -3.46 6.44 -6.38
C GLY A 25 -4.82 6.87 -5.83
N SER A 26 -5.62 5.97 -5.26
CA SER A 26 -6.96 6.27 -4.73
C SER A 26 -7.29 5.57 -3.42
N TYR A 27 -6.40 4.75 -2.89
CA TYR A 27 -6.61 4.08 -1.61
C TYR A 27 -5.62 4.56 -0.57
N VAL A 28 -6.10 4.83 0.63
CA VAL A 28 -5.27 5.02 1.82
C VAL A 28 -5.32 3.74 2.63
N LEU A 29 -4.14 3.15 2.87
CA LEU A 29 -3.96 2.03 3.77
C LEU A 29 -3.74 2.53 5.19
N THR A 30 -4.38 1.89 6.16
CA THR A 30 -4.26 2.20 7.60
C THR A 30 -4.45 0.95 8.45
N ALA A 31 -4.13 1.03 9.74
CA ALA A 31 -4.54 0.03 10.72
C ALA A 31 -6.04 0.14 11.02
N HIS A 32 -6.73 -1.00 11.15
CA HIS A 32 -8.18 -1.02 11.37
C HIS A 32 -8.58 -0.33 12.68
N HIS A 33 -7.84 -0.56 13.77
CA HIS A 33 -8.13 0.05 15.08
C HIS A 33 -8.09 1.58 15.03
N CYS A 34 -7.32 2.19 14.11
CA CYS A 34 -7.30 3.64 13.90
C CYS A 34 -8.66 4.21 13.50
N LEU A 35 -9.57 3.41 12.94
CA LEU A 35 -10.87 3.86 12.48
C LEU A 35 -11.92 3.89 13.61
N GLY A 36 -11.52 3.51 14.82
CA GLY A 36 -12.39 3.42 15.99
C GLY A 36 -13.31 2.22 15.94
N GLY A 37 -13.65 1.66 17.13
CA GLY A 37 -14.60 0.56 17.25
C GLY A 37 -15.95 0.94 16.65
N ALA A 38 -16.56 -0.04 16.04
CA ALA A 38 -17.78 0.01 15.24
C ALA A 38 -18.89 0.94 15.79
N VAL A 39 -18.87 2.18 15.37
CA VAL A 39 -20.14 2.84 15.09
C VAL A 39 -20.54 2.35 13.71
N GLN A 40 -21.36 1.32 13.64
CA GLN A 40 -21.98 0.86 12.39
C GLN A 40 -22.59 2.08 11.70
N GLY A 41 -22.09 2.41 10.50
CA GLY A 41 -22.58 3.50 9.67
C GLY A 41 -21.68 4.73 9.52
N ALA A 42 -20.62 4.91 10.31
CA ALA A 42 -19.68 6.02 10.12
C ALA A 42 -18.52 5.57 9.22
N GLU A 43 -18.75 5.53 7.91
CA GLU A 43 -17.73 5.18 6.93
C GLU A 43 -16.91 6.38 6.45
N ASP A 44 -17.39 7.60 6.68
CA ASP A 44 -16.75 8.82 6.20
C ASP A 44 -15.67 9.30 7.17
N VAL A 45 -14.54 9.70 6.61
CA VAL A 45 -13.37 10.23 7.31
C VAL A 45 -12.79 11.40 6.52
N GLU A 46 -11.96 12.20 7.16
CA GLU A 46 -11.15 13.23 6.54
C GLU A 46 -9.71 12.72 6.47
N VAL A 47 -9.09 12.89 5.30
CA VAL A 47 -7.73 12.46 5.01
C VAL A 47 -6.90 13.69 4.70
N GLU A 48 -5.97 14.05 5.60
CA GLU A 48 -5.10 15.21 5.47
C GLU A 48 -3.69 14.78 5.06
N PHE A 49 -3.24 15.26 3.92
CA PHE A 49 -1.89 15.06 3.40
C PHE A 49 -0.86 15.99 4.06
N GLU A 50 0.42 15.65 3.97
CA GLU A 50 1.52 16.52 4.42
C GLU A 50 1.46 17.93 3.81
N SER A 51 0.93 18.07 2.61
CA SER A 51 0.73 19.34 1.92
C SER A 51 -0.31 20.25 2.58
N GLY A 52 -1.09 19.74 3.54
CA GLY A 52 -2.25 20.40 4.12
C GLY A 52 -3.53 20.23 3.28
N GLU A 53 -3.49 19.50 2.17
CA GLU A 53 -4.67 19.15 1.40
C GLU A 53 -5.53 18.15 2.20
N VAL A 54 -6.82 18.44 2.35
CA VAL A 54 -7.79 17.59 3.03
C VAL A 54 -8.77 17.05 2.00
N LEU A 55 -8.87 15.72 1.90
CA LEU A 55 -9.81 15.03 1.03
C LEU A 55 -10.84 14.27 1.86
N PRO A 56 -12.10 14.17 1.38
CA PRO A 56 -13.06 13.25 1.94
C PRO A 56 -12.61 11.82 1.64
N GLY A 57 -12.63 10.96 2.65
CA GLY A 57 -12.34 9.54 2.51
C GLY A 57 -13.55 8.71 2.94
N ARG A 58 -13.73 7.55 2.33
CA ARG A 58 -14.73 6.58 2.73
C ARG A 58 -14.09 5.23 2.98
N VAL A 59 -14.38 4.61 4.12
CA VAL A 59 -13.87 3.27 4.41
C VAL A 59 -14.41 2.28 3.40
N HIS A 60 -13.52 1.71 2.59
CA HIS A 60 -13.85 0.84 1.48
C HIS A 60 -13.83 -0.64 1.86
N ARG A 61 -12.79 -1.07 2.57
CA ARG A 61 -12.60 -2.45 3.04
C ARG A 61 -12.02 -2.47 4.44
N ARG A 62 -12.39 -3.48 5.19
CA ARG A 62 -11.89 -3.75 6.55
C ARG A 62 -11.49 -5.20 6.66
N SER A 63 -10.37 -5.46 7.31
CA SER A 63 -9.93 -6.78 7.78
C SER A 63 -9.65 -6.67 9.28
N PRO A 64 -10.70 -6.66 10.14
CA PRO A 64 -10.53 -6.43 11.58
C PRO A 64 -9.62 -7.45 12.23
N ALA A 65 -9.70 -8.71 11.79
CA ALA A 65 -8.89 -9.81 12.33
C ALA A 65 -7.39 -9.64 12.05
N ALA A 66 -7.03 -8.99 10.93
CA ALA A 66 -5.65 -8.68 10.55
C ALA A 66 -5.25 -7.23 10.86
N ASP A 67 -6.13 -6.49 11.53
CA ASP A 67 -5.96 -5.07 11.86
C ASP A 67 -5.60 -4.16 10.66
N LEU A 68 -6.21 -4.41 9.50
CA LEU A 68 -5.98 -3.64 8.27
C LEU A 68 -7.27 -3.01 7.74
N ALA A 69 -7.18 -1.82 7.15
CA ALA A 69 -8.28 -1.17 6.48
C ALA A 69 -7.83 -0.34 5.27
N LEU A 70 -8.73 -0.23 4.29
CA LEU A 70 -8.58 0.64 3.11
C LEU A 70 -9.66 1.73 3.13
N ILE A 71 -9.24 2.94 2.83
CA ILE A 71 -10.09 4.11 2.67
C ILE A 71 -10.00 4.53 1.20
N ASP A 72 -11.12 4.64 0.53
CA ASP A 72 -11.22 5.20 -0.81
C ASP A 72 -11.18 6.74 -0.71
N VAL A 73 -10.32 7.36 -1.52
CA VAL A 73 -10.19 8.82 -1.62
C VAL A 73 -10.30 9.24 -3.07
N PRO A 74 -10.87 10.43 -3.36
CA PRO A 74 -10.88 10.96 -4.72
C PRO A 74 -9.45 11.06 -5.26
N LYS A 75 -9.26 10.70 -6.53
CA LYS A 75 -7.97 10.91 -7.20
C LYS A 75 -7.66 12.40 -7.21
N SER A 76 -6.67 12.82 -6.44
CA SER A 76 -6.12 14.17 -6.50
C SER A 76 -5.14 14.24 -7.67
N GLY A 77 -5.27 15.23 -8.54
CA GLY A 77 -4.46 15.57 -9.71
C GLY A 77 -3.12 14.83 -9.90
N LYS A 78 -2.00 15.54 -9.74
CA LYS A 78 -0.67 14.92 -9.63
C LYS A 78 -0.45 14.51 -8.20
N GLY A 79 -0.87 13.28 -7.86
CA GLY A 79 -0.66 12.70 -6.53
C GLY A 79 0.82 12.65 -6.12
N PRO A 80 1.09 12.46 -4.82
CA PRO A 80 2.46 12.32 -4.32
C PRO A 80 3.14 11.09 -4.91
N VAL A 81 4.46 11.14 -4.99
CA VAL A 81 5.27 9.99 -5.43
C VAL A 81 5.31 8.96 -4.30
N ILE A 82 4.71 7.80 -4.54
CA ILE A 82 4.71 6.68 -3.60
C ILE A 82 6.01 5.89 -3.78
N PRO A 83 6.75 5.58 -2.68
CA PRO A 83 7.93 4.72 -2.76
C PRO A 83 7.56 3.33 -3.29
N ARG A 84 8.50 2.71 -4.01
CA ARG A 84 8.29 1.35 -4.51
C ARG A 84 8.21 0.35 -3.38
N GLY A 85 7.27 -0.59 -3.49
CA GLY A 85 7.21 -1.74 -2.61
C GLY A 85 8.49 -2.57 -2.69
N HIS A 86 8.97 -3.03 -1.53
CA HIS A 86 10.17 -3.85 -1.42
C HIS A 86 10.02 -4.83 -0.27
N GLN A 87 10.60 -6.02 -0.43
CA GLN A 87 10.68 -6.99 0.65
C GLN A 87 11.79 -6.56 1.62
N ALA A 88 11.43 -6.41 2.88
CA ALA A 88 12.36 -6.06 3.95
C ALA A 88 13.36 -7.20 4.20
N SER A 89 14.55 -6.85 4.69
CA SER A 89 15.59 -7.81 5.07
C SER A 89 16.06 -7.57 6.50
N VAL A 90 16.38 -8.64 7.22
CA VAL A 90 16.95 -8.55 8.58
C VAL A 90 18.23 -7.71 8.56
N GLY A 91 18.36 -6.79 9.52
CA GLY A 91 19.49 -5.88 9.60
C GLY A 91 19.38 -4.65 8.67
N GLU A 92 18.31 -4.52 7.89
CA GLU A 92 18.05 -3.32 7.08
C GLU A 92 17.53 -2.19 7.99
N ALA A 93 18.04 -0.98 7.77
CA ALA A 93 17.56 0.20 8.49
C ALA A 93 16.17 0.60 7.99
N TRP A 94 15.28 0.92 8.92
CA TRP A 94 13.96 1.43 8.60
C TRP A 94 13.72 2.81 9.21
N ARG A 95 12.73 3.52 8.67
CA ARG A 95 12.19 4.76 9.22
C ARG A 95 10.69 4.84 9.00
N ASN A 96 10.03 5.61 9.86
CA ASN A 96 8.65 6.05 9.68
C ASN A 96 8.67 7.53 9.32
N PRO A 97 8.25 7.94 8.11
CA PRO A 97 8.29 9.35 7.70
C PRO A 97 7.22 10.21 8.39
N TYR A 98 6.22 9.58 8.96
CA TYR A 98 5.09 10.22 9.60
C TYR A 98 5.39 10.54 11.07
N ARG A 99 4.82 11.65 11.54
CA ARG A 99 4.81 12.05 12.96
C ARG A 99 3.40 12.46 13.38
N PRO A 100 2.88 11.96 14.52
CA PRO A 100 1.58 12.37 15.04
C PRO A 100 1.45 13.88 15.23
N SER A 101 2.51 14.57 15.64
CA SER A 101 2.61 16.03 15.69
C SER A 101 4.06 16.47 15.49
N PRO A 102 4.33 17.76 15.23
CA PRO A 102 5.69 18.26 15.08
C PRO A 102 6.62 18.02 16.28
N SER A 103 6.06 17.86 17.49
CA SER A 103 6.80 17.55 18.71
C SER A 103 7.17 16.08 18.89
N HIS A 104 6.54 15.18 18.12
CA HIS A 104 6.85 13.75 18.19
C HIS A 104 8.13 13.41 17.42
N ALA A 105 8.84 12.38 17.87
CA ALA A 105 10.04 11.90 17.21
C ALA A 105 9.72 11.24 15.85
N LEU A 106 10.67 11.30 14.92
CA LEU A 106 10.70 10.37 13.79
C LEU A 106 11.15 9.02 14.30
N LEU A 107 10.40 7.98 14.00
CA LEU A 107 10.80 6.62 14.37
C LEU A 107 11.80 6.09 13.34
N THR A 108 12.87 5.51 13.85
CA THR A 108 13.91 4.85 13.06
C THR A 108 14.42 3.63 13.81
N GLY A 109 15.02 2.70 13.09
CA GLY A 109 15.58 1.52 13.73
C GLY A 109 16.12 0.50 12.74
N MET A 110 16.15 -0.75 13.18
CA MET A 110 16.61 -1.88 12.40
C MET A 110 15.54 -2.95 12.32
N ILE A 111 15.43 -3.63 11.19
CA ILE A 111 14.57 -4.79 11.02
C ILE A 111 15.23 -5.96 11.77
N GLU A 112 14.55 -6.47 12.79
CA GLU A 112 15.07 -7.54 13.64
C GLU A 112 14.72 -8.93 13.11
N ALA A 113 13.50 -9.07 12.56
CA ALA A 113 13.05 -10.32 11.94
C ALA A 113 12.02 -10.07 10.84
N VAL A 114 12.09 -10.85 9.74
CA VAL A 114 11.15 -10.86 8.63
C VAL A 114 11.34 -12.11 7.77
N PRO A 115 10.27 -12.79 7.29
CA PRO A 115 8.90 -12.62 7.76
C PRO A 115 8.72 -13.24 9.16
N VAL A 116 7.84 -12.64 9.95
CA VAL A 116 7.36 -13.24 11.20
C VAL A 116 5.85 -13.43 11.13
N TRP A 117 5.34 -14.47 11.76
CA TRP A 117 3.90 -14.64 11.92
C TRP A 117 3.49 -14.00 13.25
N TYR A 118 2.83 -12.86 13.14
CA TYR A 118 2.39 -12.08 14.29
C TYR A 118 0.88 -12.25 14.51
N GLN A 119 0.51 -12.54 15.78
CA GLN A 119 -0.88 -12.67 16.18
C GLN A 119 -1.44 -11.29 16.51
N CYS A 120 -2.29 -10.74 15.64
CA CYS A 120 -2.98 -9.48 15.88
C CYS A 120 -3.99 -9.59 17.02
N GLU A 121 -4.26 -8.49 17.73
CA GLU A 121 -5.35 -8.42 18.71
C GLU A 121 -6.70 -8.81 18.10
N GLY A 122 -6.92 -8.55 16.81
CA GLY A 122 -8.10 -8.95 16.04
C GLY A 122 -8.28 -10.45 15.84
N GLY A 123 -7.27 -11.28 16.15
CA GLY A 123 -7.35 -12.74 16.19
C GLY A 123 -6.68 -13.48 15.04
N ASP A 124 -6.34 -12.82 13.92
CA ASP A 124 -5.60 -13.47 12.83
C ASP A 124 -4.09 -13.41 13.04
N SER A 125 -3.41 -14.42 12.49
CA SER A 125 -1.96 -14.38 12.30
C SER A 125 -1.65 -13.75 10.94
N ILE A 126 -0.79 -12.74 10.92
CA ILE A 126 -0.37 -12.01 9.72
C ILE A 126 1.12 -12.19 9.46
N GLU A 127 1.50 -12.07 8.19
CA GLU A 127 2.89 -11.92 7.81
C GLU A 127 3.36 -10.49 8.15
N ALA A 128 4.30 -10.38 9.07
CA ALA A 128 4.75 -9.11 9.62
C ALA A 128 6.28 -8.96 9.59
N ILE A 129 6.70 -7.74 9.85
CA ILE A 129 8.08 -7.33 10.07
C ILE A 129 8.21 -6.96 11.55
N GLN A 130 9.17 -7.54 12.24
CA GLN A 130 9.55 -7.12 13.59
C GLN A 130 10.58 -6.00 13.50
N LEU A 131 10.27 -4.88 14.12
CA LEU A 131 11.02 -3.63 14.05
C LEU A 131 11.60 -3.29 15.43
N GLY A 132 12.92 -3.27 15.55
CA GLY A 132 13.58 -2.66 16.70
C GLY A 132 13.64 -1.14 16.50
N CYS A 133 13.07 -0.37 17.44
CA CYS A 133 13.03 1.09 17.38
C CYS A 133 14.18 1.69 18.21
N LEU A 134 14.86 2.71 17.65
CA LEU A 134 15.93 3.41 18.37
C LEU A 134 15.40 4.44 19.37
N GLN A 135 14.18 4.94 19.15
CA GLN A 135 13.52 5.88 20.05
C GLN A 135 12.72 5.12 21.10
N ASP A 136 13.09 5.24 22.35
CA ASP A 136 12.31 4.72 23.47
C ASP A 136 11.30 5.80 23.91
N LEU A 137 10.07 5.70 23.37
CA LEU A 137 8.99 6.63 23.70
C LEU A 137 8.07 6.09 24.80
N GLY A 138 8.20 4.81 25.16
CA GLY A 138 7.30 4.13 26.07
C GLY A 138 5.90 3.89 25.48
N ASP A 139 5.35 4.85 24.75
CA ASP A 139 4.06 4.78 24.05
C ASP A 139 4.21 5.27 22.60
N TYR A 140 3.79 4.45 21.66
CA TYR A 140 3.82 4.72 20.23
C TYR A 140 2.42 5.03 19.66
N ALA A 141 1.47 5.38 20.53
CA ALA A 141 0.13 5.77 20.12
C ALA A 141 0.15 6.90 19.07
N GLY A 142 -0.71 6.76 18.06
CA GLY A 142 -0.83 7.72 16.97
C GLY A 142 0.08 7.46 15.78
N TYR A 143 1.05 6.55 15.86
CA TYR A 143 1.86 6.14 14.72
C TYR A 143 1.24 4.98 13.91
N SER A 144 0.30 4.25 14.49
CA SER A 144 -0.38 3.12 13.82
C SER A 144 -1.02 3.56 12.51
N GLY A 145 -0.93 2.68 11.51
CA GLY A 145 -1.38 2.93 10.15
C GLY A 145 -0.36 3.65 9.26
N SER A 146 0.73 4.15 9.81
CA SER A 146 1.76 4.87 9.06
C SER A 146 2.68 3.93 8.26
N PRO A 147 3.33 4.43 7.18
CA PRO A 147 4.21 3.61 6.36
C PRO A 147 5.54 3.32 7.06
N ILE A 148 6.09 2.15 6.78
CA ILE A 148 7.47 1.79 7.11
C ILE A 148 8.28 1.75 5.82
N GLU A 149 9.33 2.55 5.75
CA GLU A 149 10.20 2.66 4.58
C GLU A 149 11.69 2.49 4.92
N SER A 150 12.53 2.32 3.89
CA SER A 150 13.97 2.20 4.06
C SER A 150 14.57 3.43 4.73
N GLY A 151 15.46 3.21 5.73
CA GLY A 151 16.08 4.26 6.53
C GLY A 151 17.29 4.96 5.90
N GLY A 152 17.73 4.52 4.72
CA GLY A 152 18.93 5.08 4.06
C GLY A 152 18.72 6.51 3.57
N SER A 153 19.74 7.35 3.79
CA SER A 153 19.76 8.75 3.32
C SER A 153 20.14 8.90 1.85
N THR A 154 20.68 7.85 1.23
CA THR A 154 21.18 7.85 -0.15
C THR A 154 20.52 6.72 -0.91
N GLY A 155 19.64 7.07 -1.85
CA GLY A 155 19.00 6.09 -2.72
C GLY A 155 17.50 6.28 -2.86
N GLU A 156 16.90 5.41 -3.65
CA GLU A 156 15.45 5.36 -3.85
C GLU A 156 14.77 4.86 -2.56
N ARG A 157 13.76 5.59 -2.08
CA ARG A 157 12.95 5.16 -0.94
C ARG A 157 12.19 3.89 -1.30
N LYS A 158 12.16 2.93 -0.39
CA LYS A 158 11.48 1.64 -0.53
C LYS A 158 10.44 1.50 0.56
N LEU A 159 9.23 1.09 0.18
CA LEU A 159 8.13 0.87 1.11
C LEU A 159 8.11 -0.60 1.53
N PHE A 160 8.14 -0.87 2.84
CA PHE A 160 8.15 -2.24 3.39
C PHE A 160 6.77 -2.70 3.83
N GLY A 161 5.96 -1.80 4.41
CA GLY A 161 4.67 -2.17 4.97
C GLY A 161 3.98 -1.05 5.76
N VAL A 162 3.03 -1.44 6.58
CA VAL A 162 2.21 -0.55 7.42
C VAL A 162 2.40 -0.90 8.89
N LEU A 163 2.67 0.11 9.72
CA LEU A 163 2.79 -0.05 11.16
C LEU A 163 1.43 -0.42 11.75
N ILE A 164 1.38 -1.53 12.45
CA ILE A 164 0.16 -2.04 13.09
C ILE A 164 0.15 -1.68 14.56
N GLU A 165 1.04 -2.29 15.34
CA GLU A 165 1.01 -2.15 16.78
C GLU A 165 2.39 -2.32 17.43
N GLN A 166 2.48 -1.86 18.67
CA GLN A 166 3.59 -2.14 19.56
C GLN A 166 3.38 -3.51 20.20
N TYR A 167 4.45 -4.26 20.37
CA TYR A 167 4.39 -5.52 21.11
C TYR A 167 3.82 -5.26 22.52
N PRO A 168 2.69 -5.89 22.90
CA PRO A 168 2.13 -5.71 24.22
C PRO A 168 3.05 -6.36 25.26
N GLU A 169 3.71 -5.54 26.06
CA GLU A 169 4.47 -6.06 27.19
C GLU A 169 3.51 -6.52 28.29
N HIS A 170 3.27 -7.80 28.36
CA HIS A 170 2.62 -8.42 29.50
C HIS A 170 3.60 -8.49 30.67
N TYR A 171 3.78 -7.39 31.39
CA TYR A 171 4.49 -7.45 32.66
C TYR A 171 3.56 -7.90 33.78
N PRO A 172 3.98 -8.87 34.62
CA PRO A 172 3.30 -9.09 35.88
C PRO A 172 3.41 -7.80 36.72
N VAL A 173 2.32 -7.43 37.35
CA VAL A 173 2.08 -6.17 38.10
C VAL A 173 3.17 -5.79 39.15
N ASN A 174 4.20 -6.62 39.34
CA ASN A 174 5.26 -6.47 40.36
C ASN A 174 6.69 -6.38 39.80
N SER A 175 6.90 -6.18 38.50
CA SER A 175 8.26 -6.04 37.98
C SER A 175 8.72 -4.60 38.00
N VAL A 176 9.74 -4.36 38.82
CA VAL A 176 10.48 -3.09 38.90
C VAL A 176 11.06 -2.79 37.52
N SER A 177 10.60 -1.70 36.90
CA SER A 177 11.15 -0.94 35.77
C SER A 177 12.05 -1.71 34.81
N ARG A 178 11.47 -2.36 33.80
CA ARG A 178 12.17 -2.54 32.53
C ARG A 178 11.71 -1.44 31.57
N PRO A 179 12.62 -0.91 30.73
CA PRO A 179 12.20 0.00 29.68
C PRO A 179 11.17 -0.71 28.79
N ALA A 180 10.12 0.01 28.41
CA ALA A 180 9.13 -0.47 27.45
C ALA A 180 9.86 -1.07 26.24
N SER A 181 9.44 -2.23 25.77
CA SER A 181 10.09 -2.82 24.60
C SER A 181 9.87 -1.90 23.40
N ALA A 182 10.95 -1.39 22.86
CA ALA A 182 10.93 -0.62 21.62
C ALA A 182 10.74 -1.53 20.39
N VAL A 183 9.94 -2.59 20.53
CA VAL A 183 9.61 -3.54 19.46
C VAL A 183 8.23 -3.22 18.90
N LEU A 184 8.20 -2.97 17.59
CA LEU A 184 6.99 -2.68 16.84
C LEU A 184 6.76 -3.76 15.77
N PHE A 185 5.51 -3.93 15.36
CA PHE A 185 5.14 -4.83 14.28
C PHE A 185 4.49 -4.06 13.13
N ALA A 186 4.92 -4.38 11.91
CA ALA A 186 4.33 -3.86 10.69
C ALA A 186 3.86 -5.01 9.80
N ALA A 187 2.65 -4.92 9.25
CA ALA A 187 2.21 -5.86 8.21
C ALA A 187 3.02 -5.65 6.93
N THR A 188 3.46 -6.72 6.30
CA THR A 188 4.15 -6.64 5.01
C THR A 188 3.20 -6.19 3.90
N LEU A 189 3.72 -5.62 2.80
CA LEU A 189 2.89 -5.34 1.61
C LEU A 189 2.30 -6.61 1.02
N SER A 190 3.01 -7.74 1.09
CA SER A 190 2.51 -9.06 0.67
C SER A 190 1.24 -9.43 1.43
N GLU A 191 1.23 -9.24 2.75
CA GLU A 191 0.04 -9.46 3.59
C GLU A 191 -1.11 -8.56 3.17
N VAL A 192 -0.85 -7.27 2.95
CA VAL A 192 -1.87 -6.30 2.51
C VAL A 192 -2.51 -6.72 1.20
N PHE A 193 -1.70 -7.10 0.20
CA PHE A 193 -2.23 -7.53 -1.10
C PHE A 193 -2.98 -8.86 -1.03
N ARG A 194 -2.60 -9.74 -0.11
CA ARG A 194 -3.31 -11.00 0.14
C ARG A 194 -4.68 -10.78 0.78
N ARG A 195 -4.82 -9.78 1.65
CA ARG A 195 -6.06 -9.49 2.39
C ARG A 195 -7.10 -8.74 1.57
N PHE A 196 -6.68 -7.95 0.61
CA PHE A 196 -7.58 -7.11 -0.16
C PHE A 196 -7.60 -7.52 -1.63
N ASP A 197 -8.69 -8.14 -2.06
CA ASP A 197 -8.94 -8.59 -3.43
C ASP A 197 -9.34 -7.46 -4.39
N CYS A 198 -9.56 -6.24 -3.86
CA CYS A 198 -9.91 -5.07 -4.65
C CYS A 198 -8.73 -4.47 -5.43
N PHE A 199 -7.52 -4.90 -5.16
CA PHE A 199 -6.35 -4.50 -5.93
C PHE A 199 -6.35 -5.24 -7.27
N ASP A 200 -7.08 -4.67 -8.23
CA ASP A 200 -7.02 -5.18 -9.60
C ASP A 200 -5.70 -4.77 -10.27
N LEU A 201 -5.44 -5.35 -11.42
CA LEU A 201 -4.21 -5.11 -12.18
C LEU A 201 -4.02 -3.66 -12.63
N GLY A 202 -5.11 -2.90 -12.79
CA GLY A 202 -5.03 -1.48 -13.08
C GLY A 202 -4.38 -0.71 -11.95
N HIS A 203 -4.71 -1.04 -10.71
CA HIS A 203 -4.11 -0.43 -9.52
C HIS A 203 -2.67 -0.87 -9.31
N LEU A 204 -2.34 -2.14 -9.61
CA LEU A 204 -0.98 -2.65 -9.47
C LEU A 204 0.01 -2.03 -10.46
N THR A 205 -0.43 -1.62 -11.64
CA THR A 205 0.42 -0.92 -12.61
C THR A 205 0.87 0.47 -12.13
N ASP A 206 0.08 1.14 -11.29
CA ASP A 206 0.46 2.45 -10.73
C ASP A 206 1.65 2.37 -9.76
N LEU A 207 1.93 1.20 -9.18
CA LEU A 207 3.13 0.94 -8.35
C LEU A 207 4.37 0.55 -9.16
N LEU A 208 4.23 0.40 -10.49
CA LEU A 208 5.35 0.05 -11.36
C LEU A 208 6.16 1.29 -11.73
N PRO A 209 7.47 1.13 -11.98
CA PRO A 209 8.29 2.21 -12.50
C PRO A 209 7.74 2.73 -13.83
N SER A 210 7.77 4.05 -14.00
CA SER A 210 7.41 4.73 -15.26
C SER A 210 8.20 4.24 -16.48
N SER A 211 9.34 3.56 -16.27
CA SER A 211 10.13 2.93 -17.33
C SER A 211 9.42 1.77 -18.05
N PHE A 212 8.30 1.27 -17.52
CA PHE A 212 7.47 0.26 -18.19
C PHE A 212 6.26 0.87 -18.91
N ALA A 213 5.98 2.17 -18.72
CA ALA A 213 4.92 2.90 -19.43
C ALA A 213 5.39 3.56 -20.74
N GLY A 214 6.68 3.45 -21.07
CA GLY A 214 7.30 4.05 -22.24
C GLY A 214 7.33 3.12 -23.45
N GLY A 215 6.19 2.85 -24.05
CA GLY A 215 6.12 2.57 -25.48
C GLY A 215 6.15 3.92 -26.21
N ASP A 216 7.29 4.29 -26.78
CA ASP A 216 7.45 5.48 -27.60
C ASP A 216 6.32 5.56 -28.64
N GLY A 217 5.40 6.48 -28.41
CA GLY A 217 4.45 6.95 -29.42
C GLY A 217 5.22 7.71 -30.50
N VAL A 218 5.60 7.03 -31.54
CA VAL A 218 6.04 7.65 -32.79
C VAL A 218 4.85 8.47 -33.32
N HIS A 219 4.93 9.78 -33.20
CA HIS A 219 4.11 10.71 -33.96
C HIS A 219 4.46 10.60 -35.44
N GLY A 220 3.66 9.82 -36.16
CA GLY A 220 3.63 9.81 -37.59
C GLY A 220 2.43 10.66 -38.06
N GLU A 221 2.66 11.90 -38.48
CA GLU A 221 1.73 12.64 -39.31
C GLU A 221 1.65 11.93 -40.67
N GLY A 222 0.46 11.47 -41.04
CA GLY A 222 0.19 10.87 -42.32
C GLY A 222 -1.30 10.91 -42.64
N SER A 223 -1.71 11.94 -43.34
CA SER A 223 -3.00 12.06 -44.01
C SER A 223 -3.28 10.88 -44.94
N GLY A 224 -4.49 10.32 -44.92
CA GLY A 224 -4.98 9.44 -45.97
C GLY A 224 -6.11 8.52 -45.54
N ASP A 225 -7.31 8.83 -45.99
CA ASP A 225 -8.48 7.98 -46.10
C ASP A 225 -8.14 6.54 -46.45
N LEU A 226 -8.68 5.55 -45.72
CA LEU A 226 -9.29 4.32 -46.25
C LEU A 226 -9.62 3.26 -45.17
N LYS A 227 -10.92 2.97 -45.08
CA LYS A 227 -11.55 1.68 -44.74
C LYS A 227 -11.55 1.14 -43.30
N ALA A 228 -12.76 0.98 -42.83
CA ALA A 228 -13.28 0.43 -41.58
C ALA A 228 -12.95 -1.03 -41.20
N SER A 229 -11.87 -1.63 -41.70
CA SER A 229 -11.44 -2.99 -41.32
C SER A 229 -10.14 -3.04 -40.51
N GLY A 230 -9.49 -1.90 -40.26
CA GLY A 230 -8.24 -1.83 -39.50
C GLY A 230 -8.41 -1.65 -37.98
N SER A 231 -9.56 -1.14 -37.55
CA SER A 231 -9.79 -0.78 -36.13
C SER A 231 -9.77 -1.99 -35.19
N ALA A 232 -10.49 -3.05 -35.54
CA ALA A 232 -10.60 -4.25 -34.66
C ALA A 232 -9.26 -5.02 -34.49
N ARG A 233 -8.40 -5.00 -35.50
CA ARG A 233 -7.08 -5.62 -35.42
C ARG A 233 -6.10 -4.81 -34.58
N ASN A 234 -6.10 -3.49 -34.71
CA ASN A 234 -5.29 -2.61 -33.89
C ASN A 234 -5.72 -2.64 -32.40
N ASP A 235 -7.03 -2.75 -32.14
CA ASP A 235 -7.56 -2.84 -30.78
C ASP A 235 -7.18 -4.19 -30.12
N ALA A 236 -7.20 -5.30 -30.88
CA ALA A 236 -6.77 -6.61 -30.39
C ALA A 236 -5.26 -6.67 -30.12
N GLU A 237 -4.43 -6.12 -31.00
CA GLU A 237 -2.97 -6.03 -30.81
C GLU A 237 -2.63 -5.12 -29.62
N SER A 238 -3.30 -4.01 -29.44
CA SER A 238 -3.16 -3.11 -28.30
C SER A 238 -3.56 -3.80 -26.98
N ASN A 239 -4.63 -4.57 -26.97
CA ASN A 239 -5.07 -5.33 -25.81
C ASN A 239 -4.08 -6.43 -25.43
N ILE A 240 -3.52 -7.14 -26.39
CA ILE A 240 -2.49 -8.17 -26.16
C ILE A 240 -1.21 -7.53 -25.62
N ALA A 241 -0.78 -6.42 -26.20
CA ALA A 241 0.41 -5.69 -25.68
C ALA A 241 0.20 -5.20 -24.24
N ALA A 242 -0.99 -4.67 -23.92
CA ALA A 242 -1.33 -4.27 -22.56
C ALA A 242 -1.40 -5.46 -21.58
N ALA A 243 -1.90 -6.62 -22.03
CA ALA A 243 -1.91 -7.83 -21.22
C ALA A 243 -0.49 -8.34 -20.94
N ASN A 244 0.38 -8.38 -21.96
CA ASN A 244 1.76 -8.79 -21.80
C ASN A 244 2.55 -7.87 -20.84
N ALA A 245 2.40 -6.56 -20.95
CA ALA A 245 3.03 -5.61 -20.04
C ALA A 245 2.61 -5.85 -18.57
N LYS A 246 1.34 -6.17 -18.34
CA LYS A 246 0.83 -6.51 -17.01
C LYS A 246 1.39 -7.84 -16.48
N ILE A 247 1.52 -8.84 -17.33
CA ILE A 247 2.10 -10.14 -16.96
C ILE A 247 3.59 -9.97 -16.59
N GLU A 248 4.35 -9.23 -17.39
CA GLU A 248 5.76 -8.92 -17.09
C GLU A 248 5.92 -8.16 -15.76
N ALA A 249 4.99 -7.26 -15.47
CA ALA A 249 4.94 -6.55 -14.21
C ALA A 249 4.71 -7.50 -13.02
N LEU A 250 3.77 -8.43 -13.14
CA LEU A 250 3.53 -9.45 -12.12
C LEU A 250 4.75 -10.36 -11.91
N ASP A 251 5.46 -10.73 -12.97
CA ASP A 251 6.70 -11.49 -12.87
C ASP A 251 7.80 -10.72 -12.14
N ALA A 252 7.90 -9.41 -12.39
CA ALA A 252 8.84 -8.56 -11.67
C ALA A 252 8.51 -8.47 -10.17
N TRP A 253 7.23 -8.51 -9.80
CA TRP A 253 6.78 -8.53 -8.41
C TRP A 253 7.07 -9.85 -7.72
N GLN A 254 6.86 -10.97 -8.42
CA GLN A 254 7.23 -12.29 -7.94
C GLN A 254 8.73 -12.36 -7.63
N LYS A 255 9.57 -11.90 -8.57
CA LYS A 255 11.03 -11.86 -8.39
C LYS A 255 11.48 -10.99 -7.22
N ARG A 256 10.66 -10.02 -6.80
CA ARG A 256 10.90 -9.16 -5.63
C ARG A 256 10.29 -9.71 -4.35
N GLY A 257 9.62 -10.87 -4.40
CA GLY A 257 8.95 -11.47 -3.24
C GLY A 257 7.75 -10.70 -2.72
N LEU A 258 7.17 -9.78 -3.51
CA LEU A 258 6.00 -9.00 -3.10
C LEU A 258 4.70 -9.80 -3.18
N LEU A 259 4.67 -10.82 -4.02
CA LEU A 259 3.55 -11.73 -4.20
C LEU A 259 4.05 -13.16 -4.32
N ASP A 260 3.36 -14.09 -3.70
CA ASP A 260 3.64 -15.51 -3.84
C ASP A 260 3.14 -16.07 -5.19
N GLU A 261 3.57 -17.28 -5.51
CA GLU A 261 3.28 -17.92 -6.80
C GLU A 261 1.78 -18.16 -7.03
N GLN A 262 1.02 -18.44 -5.96
CA GLN A 262 -0.41 -18.69 -6.07
C GLN A 262 -1.17 -17.41 -6.42
N HIS A 263 -0.85 -16.29 -5.74
CA HIS A 263 -1.46 -14.99 -6.03
C HIS A 263 -1.09 -14.47 -7.42
N ILE A 264 0.17 -14.64 -7.84
CA ILE A 264 0.61 -14.25 -9.18
C ILE A 264 -0.11 -15.06 -10.25
N THR A 265 -0.27 -16.35 -10.06
CA THR A 265 -1.01 -17.20 -11.00
C THR A 265 -2.46 -16.77 -11.12
N ALA A 266 -3.13 -16.49 -10.00
CA ALA A 266 -4.50 -16.00 -10.00
C ALA A 266 -4.64 -14.64 -10.70
N LEU A 267 -3.70 -13.71 -10.46
CA LEU A 267 -3.68 -12.41 -11.12
C LEU A 267 -3.40 -12.52 -12.62
N LYS A 268 -2.48 -13.38 -13.05
CA LYS A 268 -2.21 -13.64 -14.47
C LYS A 268 -3.43 -14.20 -15.19
N LEU A 269 -4.16 -15.13 -14.56
CA LEU A 269 -5.42 -15.66 -15.12
C LEU A 269 -6.44 -14.54 -15.30
N ARG A 270 -6.62 -13.66 -14.32
CA ARG A 270 -7.52 -12.49 -14.45
C ARG A 270 -7.10 -11.52 -15.57
N VAL A 271 -5.78 -11.34 -15.79
CA VAL A 271 -5.30 -10.54 -16.95
C VAL A 271 -5.76 -11.18 -18.24
N ILE A 272 -5.53 -12.48 -18.37
CA ILE A 272 -5.88 -13.24 -19.57
C ILE A 272 -7.38 -13.19 -19.81
N GLU A 273 -8.20 -13.47 -18.80
CA GLU A 273 -9.66 -13.41 -18.90
C GLU A 273 -10.16 -12.03 -19.31
N ARG A 274 -9.66 -10.96 -18.68
CA ARG A 274 -10.12 -9.59 -18.93
C ARG A 274 -9.71 -9.07 -20.32
N HIS A 275 -8.54 -9.43 -20.82
CA HIS A 275 -8.02 -8.89 -22.08
C HIS A 275 -8.22 -9.78 -23.30
N LEU A 276 -8.36 -11.10 -23.10
CA LEU A 276 -8.52 -12.05 -24.20
C LEU A 276 -9.94 -12.57 -24.34
N LEU A 277 -10.73 -12.68 -23.27
CA LEU A 277 -12.11 -13.20 -23.31
C LEU A 277 -13.18 -12.11 -23.39
N SER A 278 -12.85 -10.85 -23.10
CA SER A 278 -13.78 -9.72 -23.23
C SER A 278 -14.01 -9.25 -24.68
N GLY A 279 -13.33 -9.86 -25.65
CA GLY A 279 -13.46 -9.56 -27.09
C GLY A 279 -14.63 -10.25 -27.79
N ASP A 280 -15.28 -11.23 -27.17
CA ASP A 280 -16.24 -12.12 -27.85
C ASP A 280 -17.73 -11.86 -27.52
N GLY A 281 -18.04 -10.73 -26.88
CA GLY A 281 -19.37 -10.39 -26.37
C GLY A 281 -20.17 -9.42 -27.23
N ARG A 282 -20.02 -9.40 -28.56
CA ARG A 282 -20.95 -8.71 -29.49
C ARG A 282 -21.36 -9.57 -30.66
N GLU A 283 -22.14 -10.59 -30.36
CA GLU A 283 -23.10 -11.16 -31.29
C GLU A 283 -24.11 -11.99 -30.49
N GLN A 284 -25.24 -11.37 -30.15
CA GLN A 284 -26.58 -11.97 -30.09
C GLN A 284 -27.55 -10.96 -29.46
N SER A 285 -28.16 -10.14 -30.28
CA SER A 285 -29.59 -9.85 -30.40
C SER A 285 -29.84 -8.70 -31.35
#